data_c05e4ca6fe9d7e7ef4624e68f0375ba3
#
_entry.id   c05e4ca6fe9d7e7ef4624e68f0375ba3
#
_cell.length_a   1.000
_cell.length_b   1.000
_cell.length_c   1.000
_cell.angle_alpha   90.00
_cell.angle_beta   90.00
_cell.angle_gamma   90.00
#
_symmetry.space_group_name_H-M   'P 1'
#
loop_
_entity.id
_entity.type
_entity.pdbx_description
1 polymer ?
#
loop_
_entity_poly.entity_id
_entity_poly.type
_entity_poly.pdbx_seq_one_letter_code
_entity_poly.pdbx_strand_id
1 'polypeptide(L)'
;GVIVTCTSVNAATKMIRPLLNIPIINIEEPVAEMAVEKGKKIGILATLPTSPAAIGRVIQEKADQQHKEIEIVNRVVDGAFDVYCEGDIARHDEMVREELYRLAEEVDVIAFAQVSMSKVEFDADKVKVPVCMIGTSGFERIYSMMK
;
A
#
# COMPACT_ATOMS: atom_id res chain seq x y z
N GLY A 1 12.35 -15.47 9.12
CA GLY A 1 12.18 -14.29 8.28
C GLY A 1 11.70 -13.08 9.08
N VAL A 2 11.89 -11.90 8.54
CA VAL A 2 11.48 -10.62 9.14
C VAL A 2 10.59 -9.86 8.20
N ILE A 3 9.44 -9.36 8.68
CA ILE A 3 8.60 -8.41 7.97
C ILE A 3 8.69 -7.06 8.67
N VAL A 4 9.09 -6.05 7.93
CA VAL A 4 9.10 -4.67 8.40
C VAL A 4 7.76 -4.03 8.04
N THR A 5 6.99 -3.64 9.05
CA THR A 5 5.61 -3.15 8.90
C THR A 5 5.49 -1.63 8.94
N CYS A 6 6.62 -0.92 9.05
CA CYS A 6 6.65 0.53 9.12
C CYS A 6 7.37 1.13 7.90
N THR A 7 6.65 1.87 7.08
CA THR A 7 7.17 2.52 5.87
C THR A 7 8.32 3.49 6.13
N SER A 8 8.38 4.08 7.33
CA SER A 8 9.43 5.04 7.69
C SER A 8 10.84 4.43 7.74
N VAL A 9 10.97 3.11 7.91
CA VAL A 9 12.26 2.42 8.02
C VAL A 9 12.64 1.61 6.77
N ASN A 10 11.91 1.75 5.67
CA ASN A 10 12.15 0.99 4.43
C ASN A 10 13.57 1.12 3.90
N ALA A 11 14.14 2.32 3.97
CA ALA A 11 15.51 2.56 3.52
C ALA A 11 16.52 1.73 4.34
N ALA A 12 16.33 1.64 5.66
CA ALA A 12 17.19 0.83 6.52
C ALA A 12 17.08 -0.67 6.18
N THR A 13 15.87 -1.17 5.87
CA THR A 13 15.67 -2.56 5.44
C THR A 13 16.52 -2.92 4.23
N LYS A 14 16.57 -2.03 3.24
CA LYS A 14 17.40 -2.24 2.03
C LYS A 14 18.88 -2.30 2.34
N MET A 15 19.35 -1.47 3.28
CA MET A 15 20.77 -1.43 3.68
C MET A 15 21.19 -2.70 4.43
N ILE A 16 20.32 -3.24 5.28
CA ILE A 16 20.66 -4.40 6.12
C ILE A 16 20.38 -5.73 5.43
N ARG A 17 19.48 -5.78 4.45
CA ARG A 17 19.09 -7.02 3.73
C ARG A 17 20.29 -7.82 3.22
N PRO A 18 21.32 -7.24 2.57
CA PRO A 18 22.47 -7.98 2.09
C PRO A 18 23.38 -8.54 3.21
N LEU A 19 23.22 -8.06 4.44
CA LEU A 19 24.03 -8.45 5.59
C LEU A 19 23.41 -9.59 6.40
N LEU A 20 22.18 -9.99 6.07
CA LEU A 20 21.41 -10.98 6.78
C LEU A 20 21.30 -12.28 5.97
N ASN A 21 21.44 -13.42 6.67
CA ASN A 21 21.22 -14.76 6.11
C ASN A 21 19.78 -15.24 6.26
N ILE A 22 18.85 -14.34 6.59
CA ILE A 22 17.42 -14.63 6.71
C ILE A 22 16.62 -13.72 5.79
N PRO A 23 15.47 -14.17 5.25
CA PRO A 23 14.60 -13.32 4.47
C PRO A 23 14.12 -12.11 5.28
N ILE A 24 14.21 -10.92 4.68
CA ILE A 24 13.64 -9.69 5.22
C ILE A 24 12.96 -8.92 4.10
N ILE A 25 11.72 -8.50 4.33
CA ILE A 25 10.92 -7.71 3.38
C ILE A 25 10.24 -6.53 4.06
N ASN A 26 9.95 -5.50 3.30
CA ASN A 26 8.98 -4.49 3.70
C ASN A 26 7.57 -4.96 3.31
N ILE A 27 6.60 -4.76 4.18
CA ILE A 27 5.24 -5.28 4.01
C ILE A 27 4.53 -4.73 2.77
N GLU A 28 4.92 -3.55 2.30
CA GLU A 28 4.37 -2.91 1.10
C GLU A 28 5.00 -3.37 -0.23
N GLU A 29 6.13 -4.09 -0.22
CA GLU A 29 6.78 -4.52 -1.47
C GLU A 29 5.84 -5.36 -2.37
N PRO A 30 5.09 -6.35 -1.85
CA PRO A 30 4.13 -7.09 -2.67
C PRO A 30 2.99 -6.23 -3.21
N VAL A 31 2.52 -5.24 -2.45
CA VAL A 31 1.49 -4.31 -2.90
C VAL A 31 1.99 -3.45 -4.05
N ALA A 32 3.22 -2.95 -3.95
CA ALA A 32 3.84 -2.18 -5.01
C ALA A 32 4.02 -3.00 -6.29
N GLU A 33 4.46 -4.26 -6.19
CA GLU A 33 4.56 -5.17 -7.34
C GLU A 33 3.20 -5.40 -8.00
N MET A 34 2.17 -5.75 -7.21
CA MET A 34 0.81 -5.96 -7.73
C MET A 34 0.25 -4.71 -8.40
N ALA A 35 0.48 -3.51 -7.83
CA ALA A 35 -0.01 -2.27 -8.41
C ALA A 35 0.62 -2.00 -9.78
N VAL A 36 1.94 -2.17 -9.91
CA VAL A 36 2.68 -2.00 -11.18
C VAL A 36 2.28 -3.05 -12.23
N GLU A 37 1.90 -4.26 -11.80
CA GLU A 37 1.41 -5.30 -12.71
C GLU A 37 0.01 -4.99 -13.25
N LYS A 38 -0.86 -4.39 -12.44
CA LYS A 38 -2.29 -4.24 -12.70
C LYS A 38 -2.69 -2.95 -13.42
N GLY A 39 -1.85 -1.91 -13.39
CA GLY A 39 -2.20 -0.64 -14.03
C GLY A 39 -1.00 0.26 -14.29
N LYS A 40 -1.24 1.29 -15.11
CA LYS A 40 -0.25 2.35 -15.37
C LYS A 40 -0.50 3.58 -14.52
N LYS A 41 -1.76 3.94 -14.33
CA LYS A 41 -2.16 5.04 -13.47
C LYS A 41 -2.54 4.48 -12.10
N ILE A 42 -1.64 4.68 -11.12
CA ILE A 42 -1.71 4.05 -9.81
C ILE A 42 -2.15 5.08 -8.77
N GLY A 43 -3.30 4.86 -8.16
CA GLY A 43 -3.78 5.64 -7.03
C GLY A 43 -3.18 5.14 -5.72
N ILE A 44 -2.59 6.02 -4.94
CA ILE A 44 -2.16 5.72 -3.57
C ILE A 44 -3.17 6.34 -2.62
N LEU A 45 -3.89 5.51 -1.86
CA LEU A 45 -4.81 5.96 -0.83
C LEU A 45 -4.17 5.80 0.55
N ALA A 46 -4.15 6.88 1.32
CA ALA A 46 -3.51 6.95 2.63
C ALA A 46 -4.34 7.76 3.63
N THR A 47 -4.13 7.52 4.91
CA THR A 47 -4.72 8.33 6.01
C THR A 47 -3.70 9.20 6.72
N LEU A 48 -2.39 9.02 6.43
CA LEU A 48 -1.30 9.85 6.91
C LEU A 48 -0.60 10.58 5.76
N PRO A 49 -0.33 11.89 5.86
CA PRO A 49 0.29 12.67 4.79
C PRO A 49 1.68 12.19 4.36
N THR A 50 2.41 11.51 5.27
CA THR A 50 3.77 11.00 5.01
C THR A 50 3.80 9.68 4.25
N SER A 51 2.71 8.92 4.26
CA SER A 51 2.66 7.57 3.71
C SER A 51 2.74 7.52 2.17
N PRO A 52 2.08 8.41 1.42
CA PRO A 52 2.13 8.36 -0.05
C PRO A 52 3.53 8.46 -0.61
N ALA A 53 4.37 9.34 -0.05
CA ALA A 53 5.74 9.50 -0.52
C ALA A 53 6.60 8.25 -0.26
N ALA A 54 6.34 7.53 0.82
CA ALA A 54 7.08 6.33 1.17
C ALA A 54 6.72 5.16 0.26
N ILE A 55 5.43 4.84 0.11
CA ILE A 55 4.99 3.75 -0.77
C ILE A 55 5.19 4.10 -2.25
N GLY A 56 5.02 5.37 -2.63
CA GLY A 56 5.25 5.84 -4.00
C GLY A 56 6.67 5.58 -4.48
N ARG A 57 7.68 5.74 -3.62
CA ARG A 57 9.05 5.36 -3.95
C ARG A 57 9.20 3.87 -4.21
N VAL A 58 8.56 3.01 -3.43
CA VAL A 58 8.61 1.56 -3.63
C VAL A 58 7.91 1.16 -4.93
N ILE A 59 6.76 1.77 -5.24
CA ILE A 59 6.03 1.56 -6.49
C ILE A 59 6.89 2.00 -7.68
N GLN A 60 7.52 3.19 -7.63
CA GLN A 60 8.38 3.67 -8.70
C GLN A 60 9.58 2.74 -8.93
N GLU A 61 10.26 2.30 -7.86
CA GLU A 61 11.36 1.34 -7.97
C GLU A 61 10.94 0.02 -8.63
N LYS A 62 9.72 -0.47 -8.33
CA LYS A 62 9.20 -1.68 -8.97
C LYS A 62 8.87 -1.46 -10.44
N ALA A 63 8.35 -0.28 -10.79
CA ALA A 63 8.11 0.10 -12.17
C ALA A 63 9.42 0.20 -12.97
N ASP A 64 10.44 0.83 -12.41
CA ASP A 64 11.76 0.96 -13.02
C ASP A 64 12.41 -0.41 -13.27
N GLN A 65 12.33 -1.33 -12.29
CA GLN A 65 12.80 -2.71 -12.42
C GLN A 65 12.10 -3.48 -13.54
N GLN A 66 10.84 -3.16 -13.81
CA GLN A 66 10.03 -3.77 -14.86
C GLN A 66 10.05 -2.98 -16.18
N HIS A 67 10.80 -1.89 -16.26
CA HIS A 67 10.84 -0.96 -17.41
C HIS A 67 9.44 -0.45 -17.80
N LYS A 68 8.59 -0.17 -16.80
CA LYS A 68 7.23 0.34 -17.00
C LYS A 68 7.16 1.84 -16.68
N GLU A 69 6.52 2.58 -17.56
CA GLU A 69 6.13 3.96 -17.28
C GLU A 69 4.82 3.96 -16.53
N ILE A 70 4.78 4.68 -15.40
CA ILE A 70 3.61 4.81 -14.53
C ILE A 70 3.32 6.27 -14.20
N GLU A 71 2.07 6.55 -13.84
CA GLU A 71 1.61 7.79 -13.24
C GLU A 71 1.11 7.49 -11.82
N ILE A 72 1.56 8.26 -10.84
CA ILE A 72 1.14 8.11 -9.44
C ILE A 72 0.21 9.26 -9.05
N VAL A 73 -0.98 8.91 -8.57
CA VAL A 73 -1.98 9.84 -8.02
C VAL A 73 -2.05 9.62 -6.51
N ASN A 74 -1.60 10.61 -5.74
CA ASN A 74 -1.65 10.54 -4.28
C ASN A 74 -2.97 11.09 -3.74
N ARG A 75 -3.59 10.36 -2.81
CA ARG A 75 -4.81 10.75 -2.11
C ARG A 75 -4.67 10.50 -0.62
N VAL A 76 -4.86 11.54 0.18
CA VAL A 76 -4.85 11.46 1.65
C VAL A 76 -6.26 11.73 2.16
N VAL A 77 -6.75 10.85 3.02
CA VAL A 77 -8.03 11.04 3.73
C VAL A 77 -7.76 11.81 5.01
N ASP A 78 -7.87 13.13 4.92
CA ASP A 78 -7.53 14.02 6.04
C ASP A 78 -8.38 13.73 7.27
N GLY A 79 -7.73 13.67 8.45
CA GLY A 79 -8.36 13.40 9.74
C GLY A 79 -8.74 11.93 9.99
N ALA A 80 -8.70 11.06 8.98
CA ALA A 80 -9.13 9.66 9.17
C ALA A 80 -8.22 8.89 10.14
N PHE A 81 -6.93 9.20 10.17
CA PHE A 81 -6.01 8.56 11.11
C PHE A 81 -6.26 8.98 12.56
N ASP A 82 -6.61 10.23 12.80
CA ASP A 82 -6.95 10.72 14.15
C ASP A 82 -8.22 10.03 14.64
N VAL A 83 -9.25 9.94 13.81
CA VAL A 83 -10.49 9.20 14.10
C VAL A 83 -10.22 7.72 14.42
N TYR A 84 -9.29 7.09 13.68
CA TYR A 84 -8.85 5.72 13.96
C TYR A 84 -8.19 5.60 15.33
N CYS A 85 -7.31 6.55 15.70
CA CYS A 85 -6.63 6.58 16.99
C CYS A 85 -7.60 6.84 18.17
N GLU A 86 -8.68 7.57 17.95
CA GLU A 86 -9.77 7.77 18.90
C GLU A 86 -10.64 6.52 19.12
N GLY A 87 -10.47 5.50 18.26
CA GLY A 87 -11.18 4.22 18.32
C GLY A 87 -12.50 4.19 17.55
N ASP A 88 -12.84 5.24 16.82
CA ASP A 88 -14.03 5.25 15.94
C ASP A 88 -13.70 4.63 14.57
N ILE A 89 -13.58 3.31 14.58
CA ILE A 89 -13.24 2.51 13.39
C ILE A 89 -14.31 2.65 12.31
N ALA A 90 -15.60 2.71 12.69
CA ALA A 90 -16.69 2.82 11.74
C ALA A 90 -16.61 4.12 10.94
N ARG A 91 -16.32 5.23 11.61
CA ARG A 91 -16.14 6.54 10.96
C ARG A 91 -14.89 6.59 10.10
N HIS A 92 -13.75 6.05 10.59
CA HIS A 92 -12.54 5.91 9.78
C HIS A 92 -12.83 5.16 8.48
N ASP A 93 -13.48 4.01 8.55
CA ASP A 93 -13.75 3.16 7.40
C ASP A 93 -14.71 3.84 6.41
N GLU A 94 -15.68 4.60 6.90
CA GLU A 94 -16.57 5.40 6.06
C GLU A 94 -15.78 6.47 5.27
N MET A 95 -14.93 7.24 5.94
CA MET A 95 -14.10 8.28 5.31
C MET A 95 -13.18 7.68 4.24
N VAL A 96 -12.51 6.57 4.55
CA VAL A 96 -11.64 5.86 3.61
C VAL A 96 -12.43 5.35 2.41
N ARG A 97 -13.61 4.78 2.63
CA ARG A 97 -14.49 4.23 1.59
C ARG A 97 -15.00 5.31 0.63
N GLU A 98 -15.39 6.47 1.14
CA GLU A 98 -15.82 7.59 0.30
C GLU A 98 -14.71 8.04 -0.66
N GLU A 99 -13.49 8.17 -0.16
CA GLU A 99 -12.38 8.62 -0.97
C GLU A 99 -11.88 7.52 -1.92
N LEU A 100 -11.98 6.25 -1.50
CA LEU A 100 -11.72 5.09 -2.37
C LEU A 100 -12.63 5.12 -3.62
N TYR A 101 -13.92 5.40 -3.46
CA TYR A 101 -14.85 5.44 -4.58
C TYR A 101 -14.53 6.57 -5.55
N ARG A 102 -14.13 7.75 -5.05
CA ARG A 102 -13.73 8.87 -5.90
C ARG A 102 -12.44 8.55 -6.67
N LEU A 103 -11.43 8.01 -5.96
CA LEU A 103 -10.15 7.68 -6.57
C LEU A 103 -10.29 6.57 -7.63
N ALA A 104 -11.20 5.62 -7.43
CA ALA A 104 -11.44 4.52 -8.36
C ALA A 104 -11.93 4.98 -9.76
N GLU A 105 -12.48 6.18 -9.87
CA GLU A 105 -12.90 6.75 -11.15
C GLU A 105 -11.75 7.42 -11.92
N GLU A 106 -10.61 7.64 -11.25
CA GLU A 106 -9.49 8.43 -11.77
C GLU A 106 -8.29 7.59 -12.20
N VAL A 107 -8.20 6.33 -11.74
CA VAL A 107 -6.98 5.50 -11.83
C VAL A 107 -7.26 4.08 -12.35
N ASP A 108 -6.22 3.34 -12.73
CA ASP A 108 -6.32 1.96 -13.20
C ASP A 108 -6.28 0.93 -12.05
N VAL A 109 -5.61 1.29 -10.96
CA VAL A 109 -5.42 0.44 -9.77
C VAL A 109 -5.19 1.31 -8.53
N ILE A 110 -5.62 0.84 -7.36
CA ILE A 110 -5.42 1.53 -6.10
C ILE A 110 -4.53 0.70 -5.18
N ALA A 111 -3.53 1.35 -4.57
CA ALA A 111 -2.69 0.79 -3.52
C ALA A 111 -3.03 1.46 -2.18
N PHE A 112 -3.41 0.67 -1.17
CA PHE A 112 -3.53 1.16 0.19
C PHE A 112 -2.16 1.31 0.83
N ALA A 113 -1.93 2.47 1.45
CA ALA A 113 -0.62 2.81 2.00
C ALA A 113 -0.38 2.34 3.44
N GLN A 114 -1.39 1.81 4.12
CA GLN A 114 -1.32 1.49 5.55
C GLN A 114 -2.10 0.24 5.92
N VAL A 115 -1.58 -0.49 6.92
CA VAL A 115 -2.19 -1.72 7.45
C VAL A 115 -3.55 -1.43 8.12
N SER A 116 -3.72 -0.25 8.74
CA SER A 116 -5.00 0.15 9.35
C SER A 116 -6.18 0.12 8.37
N MET A 117 -5.92 0.34 7.08
CA MET A 117 -6.93 0.35 6.03
C MET A 117 -7.25 -1.05 5.49
N SER A 118 -6.48 -2.08 5.83
CA SER A 118 -6.61 -3.42 5.23
C SER A 118 -7.90 -4.17 5.57
N LYS A 119 -8.67 -3.66 6.54
CA LYS A 119 -9.97 -4.22 6.94
C LYS A 119 -11.16 -3.40 6.47
N VAL A 120 -10.93 -2.31 5.74
CA VAL A 120 -12.00 -1.48 5.19
C VAL A 120 -12.80 -2.29 4.17
N GLU A 121 -14.05 -2.54 4.50
CA GLU A 121 -14.98 -3.20 3.59
C GLU A 121 -15.59 -2.16 2.63
N PHE A 122 -15.67 -2.51 1.35
CA PHE A 122 -16.24 -1.67 0.31
C PHE A 122 -17.05 -2.49 -0.69
N ASP A 123 -17.98 -1.81 -1.35
CA ASP A 123 -18.83 -2.39 -2.37
C ASP A 123 -18.02 -2.58 -3.67
N ALA A 124 -17.81 -3.82 -4.07
CA ALA A 124 -17.07 -4.18 -5.27
C ALA A 124 -17.75 -3.68 -6.56
N ASP A 125 -19.06 -3.48 -6.54
CA ASP A 125 -19.78 -2.95 -7.70
C ASP A 125 -19.48 -1.46 -7.95
N LYS A 126 -19.04 -0.75 -6.90
CA LYS A 126 -18.63 0.67 -6.97
C LYS A 126 -17.14 0.86 -7.26
N VAL A 127 -16.31 -0.17 -7.11
CA VAL A 127 -14.87 -0.10 -7.34
C VAL A 127 -14.50 -1.04 -8.48
N LYS A 128 -14.47 -0.50 -9.70
CA LYS A 128 -14.22 -1.28 -10.93
C LYS A 128 -12.73 -1.53 -11.19
N VAL A 129 -11.87 -1.00 -10.36
CA VAL A 129 -10.41 -1.15 -10.46
C VAL A 129 -9.88 -2.06 -9.36
N PRO A 130 -8.77 -2.78 -9.59
CA PRO A 130 -8.14 -3.58 -8.54
C PRO A 130 -7.71 -2.71 -7.35
N VAL A 131 -7.93 -3.23 -6.13
CA VAL A 131 -7.43 -2.62 -4.89
C VAL A 131 -6.38 -3.54 -4.28
N CYS A 132 -5.15 -3.06 -4.17
CA CYS A 132 -4.02 -3.75 -3.58
C CYS A 132 -3.87 -3.33 -2.11
N MET A 133 -4.17 -4.24 -1.19
CA MET A 133 -4.16 -3.96 0.25
C MET A 133 -2.92 -4.53 0.92
N ILE A 134 -2.33 -3.75 1.83
CA ILE A 134 -1.25 -4.21 2.69
C ILE A 134 -1.81 -5.22 3.69
N GLY A 135 -1.13 -6.34 3.88
CA GLY A 135 -1.54 -7.35 4.86
C GLY A 135 -1.08 -8.74 4.46
N THR A 136 -2.01 -9.60 4.06
CA THR A 136 -1.79 -11.03 3.76
C THR A 136 -0.67 -11.25 2.75
N SER A 137 -0.58 -10.43 1.71
CA SER A 137 0.45 -10.54 0.67
C SER A 137 1.89 -10.46 1.19
N GLY A 138 2.15 -9.64 2.22
CA GLY A 138 3.45 -9.57 2.87
C GLY A 138 3.81 -10.86 3.61
N PHE A 139 2.84 -11.42 4.33
CA PHE A 139 3.03 -12.69 5.04
C PHE A 139 3.20 -13.88 4.08
N GLU A 140 2.44 -13.93 3.01
CA GLU A 140 2.57 -14.95 1.97
C GLU A 140 3.95 -14.90 1.30
N ARG A 141 4.45 -13.70 1.01
CA ARG A 141 5.76 -13.48 0.42
C ARG A 141 6.87 -14.01 1.33
N ILE A 142 6.92 -13.57 2.60
CA ILE A 142 7.98 -14.01 3.52
C ILE A 142 7.93 -15.52 3.75
N TYR A 143 6.74 -16.10 3.86
CA TYR A 143 6.56 -17.54 3.99
C TYR A 143 7.11 -18.31 2.79
N SER A 144 6.86 -17.82 1.58
CA SER A 144 7.39 -18.43 0.36
C SER A 144 8.92 -18.39 0.27
N MET A 145 9.55 -17.37 0.85
CA MET A 145 11.01 -17.20 0.88
C MET A 145 11.70 -18.07 1.94
N MET A 146 10.94 -18.63 2.89
CA MET A 146 11.46 -19.50 3.96
C MET A 146 11.40 -20.98 3.61
N LYS A 147 10.75 -21.34 2.50
CA LYS A 147 10.71 -22.72 1.98
C LYS A 147 11.90 -23.02 1.10
#